data_895ede0e9d48b890ef2680cf69a6a9ff
#
_entry.id   895ede0e9d48b890ef2680cf69a6a9ff
#
_cell.length_a   1.000
_cell.length_b   1.000
_cell.length_c   1.000
_cell.angle_alpha   90.00
_cell.angle_beta   90.00
_cell.angle_gamma   90.00
#
_symmetry.space_group_name_H-M   'P 1'
#
loop_
_entity.id
_entity.type
_entity.pdbx_description
1 polymer ?
#
loop_
_entity_poly.entity_id
_entity_poly.type
_entity_poly.pdbx_seq_one_letter_code
_entity_poly.pdbx_strand_id
1 'polypeptide(L)'
;MYHRKWYITGFIKLVASLMGIFCVLGELCEHLCKRGKGYVGFYNKFVKRGFDIVIASFAVLILCPFYLIISVAIVIEDGFPVFYRADRGGYKNKSFKIIKFRSMVKDADKIGGGTTALHDMRITKVGNILRKTKLDELPQLIQVLLGEMSLIGPRPELLKYTEQYEGKYKDIMKVRPGITDFSSVRFINLDEIVGEENADEMYEKYVLKVKNDLRVKYAHMVSFHTDIYILFKTLGAVFKKAFGFFVKKEHR
;
A
#
# COMPACT_ATOMS: atom_id res chain seq x y z
N MET A 1 19.54 -3.06 -36.06
CA MET A 1 18.73 -2.13 -35.23
C MET A 1 17.23 -2.40 -35.27
N TYR A 2 16.70 -3.08 -36.28
CA TYR A 2 15.25 -3.37 -36.48
C TYR A 2 14.70 -4.49 -35.59
N HIS A 3 15.49 -5.52 -35.22
CA HIS A 3 15.00 -6.67 -34.44
C HIS A 3 14.66 -6.37 -32.97
N ARG A 4 15.31 -5.38 -32.35
CA ARG A 4 15.03 -5.02 -30.93
C ARG A 4 13.66 -4.35 -30.74
N LYS A 5 13.18 -3.58 -31.71
CA LYS A 5 11.85 -2.92 -31.63
C LYS A 5 10.70 -3.92 -31.65
N TRP A 6 10.84 -5.04 -32.37
CA TRP A 6 9.79 -6.07 -32.48
C TRP A 6 9.56 -6.82 -31.17
N TYR A 7 10.64 -7.18 -30.47
CA TYR A 7 10.53 -7.86 -29.15
C TYR A 7 9.91 -6.94 -28.09
N ILE A 8 10.27 -5.68 -28.05
CA ILE A 8 9.72 -4.71 -27.10
C ILE A 8 8.22 -4.47 -27.38
N THR A 9 7.82 -4.31 -28.65
CA THR A 9 6.41 -4.12 -29.01
C THR A 9 5.57 -5.38 -28.78
N GLY A 10 6.13 -6.56 -29.02
CA GLY A 10 5.50 -7.84 -28.70
C GLY A 10 5.31 -8.04 -27.21
N PHE A 11 6.33 -7.74 -26.41
CA PHE A 11 6.27 -7.81 -24.95
C PHE A 11 5.26 -6.81 -24.36
N ILE A 12 5.23 -5.57 -24.86
CA ILE A 12 4.25 -4.55 -24.44
C ILE A 12 2.82 -4.98 -24.78
N LYS A 13 2.59 -5.56 -25.99
CA LYS A 13 1.27 -6.08 -26.38
C LYS A 13 0.85 -7.28 -25.52
N LEU A 14 1.77 -8.18 -25.19
CA LEU A 14 1.53 -9.31 -24.31
C LEU A 14 1.15 -8.84 -22.90
N VAL A 15 1.90 -7.89 -22.35
CA VAL A 15 1.63 -7.30 -21.03
C VAL A 15 0.29 -6.54 -21.03
N ALA A 16 -0.01 -5.78 -22.08
CA ALA A 16 -1.29 -5.08 -22.24
C ALA A 16 -2.47 -6.05 -22.38
N SER A 17 -2.30 -7.15 -23.10
CA SER A 17 -3.32 -8.22 -23.24
C SER A 17 -3.54 -8.94 -21.91
N LEU A 18 -2.48 -9.27 -21.17
CA LEU A 18 -2.57 -9.84 -19.83
C LEU A 18 -3.27 -8.86 -18.87
N MET A 19 -2.93 -7.57 -18.91
CA MET A 19 -3.61 -6.56 -18.11
C MET A 19 -5.10 -6.42 -18.50
N GLY A 20 -5.46 -6.54 -19.76
CA GLY A 20 -6.85 -6.57 -20.23
C GLY A 20 -7.62 -7.78 -19.68
N ILE A 21 -7.04 -8.98 -19.76
CA ILE A 21 -7.60 -10.20 -19.17
C ILE A 21 -7.77 -10.05 -17.65
N PHE A 22 -6.77 -9.47 -16.96
CA PHE A 22 -6.85 -9.20 -15.52
C PHE A 22 -7.92 -8.16 -15.18
N CYS A 23 -8.16 -7.17 -16.05
CA CYS A 23 -9.23 -6.19 -15.87
C CYS A 23 -10.61 -6.85 -15.95
N VAL A 24 -10.84 -7.69 -16.97
CA VAL A 24 -12.10 -8.45 -17.14
C VAL A 24 -12.30 -9.45 -16.01
N LEU A 25 -11.25 -10.19 -15.62
CA LEU A 25 -11.28 -11.07 -14.45
C LEU A 25 -11.55 -10.27 -13.16
N GLY A 26 -11.02 -9.04 -13.07
CA GLY A 26 -11.27 -8.13 -11.97
C GLY A 26 -12.74 -7.71 -11.86
N GLU A 27 -13.40 -7.37 -12.96
CA GLU A 27 -14.83 -7.02 -13.00
C GLU A 27 -15.72 -8.23 -12.66
N LEU A 28 -15.40 -9.40 -13.24
CA LEU A 28 -16.07 -10.64 -12.88
C LEU A 28 -15.89 -10.98 -11.40
N CYS A 29 -14.70 -10.77 -10.89
CA CYS A 29 -14.36 -10.97 -9.48
C CYS A 29 -15.12 -9.98 -8.58
N GLU A 30 -15.30 -8.73 -9.00
CA GLU A 30 -16.11 -7.73 -8.28
C GLU A 30 -17.57 -8.17 -8.14
N HIS A 31 -18.13 -8.78 -9.18
CA HIS A 31 -19.50 -9.31 -9.14
C HIS A 31 -19.62 -10.52 -8.20
N LEU A 32 -18.63 -11.42 -8.19
CA LEU A 32 -18.56 -12.57 -7.30
C LEU A 32 -18.28 -12.18 -5.84
N CYS A 33 -17.49 -11.12 -5.62
CA CYS A 33 -17.12 -10.61 -4.29
C CYS A 33 -18.31 -10.07 -3.48
N LYS A 34 -19.41 -9.66 -4.13
CA LYS A 34 -20.64 -9.25 -3.42
C LYS A 34 -21.24 -10.36 -2.57
N ARG A 35 -20.80 -11.62 -2.73
CA ARG A 35 -21.23 -12.78 -1.95
C ARG A 35 -20.32 -13.13 -0.76
N GLY A 36 -19.28 -12.35 -0.49
CA GLY A 36 -18.37 -12.56 0.64
C GLY A 36 -19.07 -12.41 2.00
N LYS A 37 -18.74 -13.28 2.95
CA LYS A 37 -19.27 -13.21 4.34
C LYS A 37 -18.54 -12.20 5.22
N GLY A 38 -17.69 -11.36 4.65
CA GLY A 38 -16.95 -10.31 5.34
C GLY A 38 -16.06 -10.82 6.47
N TYR A 39 -15.85 -9.98 7.49
CA TYR A 39 -14.97 -10.28 8.62
C TYR A 39 -15.38 -11.48 9.47
N VAL A 40 -16.64 -11.90 9.45
CA VAL A 40 -17.15 -13.10 10.15
C VAL A 40 -16.98 -14.39 9.34
N GLY A 41 -16.63 -14.28 8.05
CA GLY A 41 -16.55 -15.40 7.12
C GLY A 41 -15.45 -16.43 7.49
N PHE A 42 -15.67 -17.68 7.08
CA PHE A 42 -14.72 -18.78 7.27
C PHE A 42 -13.32 -18.46 6.69
N TYR A 43 -13.29 -17.86 5.50
CA TYR A 43 -12.05 -17.45 4.86
C TYR A 43 -11.20 -16.52 5.75
N ASN A 44 -11.80 -15.45 6.26
CA ASN A 44 -11.07 -14.48 7.10
C ASN A 44 -10.57 -15.11 8.41
N LYS A 45 -11.35 -16.01 9.00
CA LYS A 45 -11.01 -16.63 10.30
C LYS A 45 -9.91 -17.68 10.20
N PHE A 46 -9.91 -18.50 9.15
CA PHE A 46 -9.10 -19.72 9.11
C PHE A 46 -8.12 -19.79 7.93
N VAL A 47 -8.52 -19.33 6.74
CA VAL A 47 -7.77 -19.58 5.50
C VAL A 47 -6.82 -18.43 5.16
N LYS A 48 -7.31 -17.20 5.28
CA LYS A 48 -6.58 -15.99 4.90
C LYS A 48 -5.18 -15.90 5.53
N ARG A 49 -5.07 -16.25 6.81
CA ARG A 49 -3.79 -16.18 7.53
C ARG A 49 -2.74 -17.13 6.95
N GLY A 50 -3.14 -18.32 6.51
CA GLY A 50 -2.25 -19.27 5.83
C GLY A 50 -1.68 -18.68 4.55
N PHE A 51 -2.55 -18.11 3.70
CA PHE A 51 -2.12 -17.42 2.47
C PHE A 51 -1.20 -16.24 2.75
N ASP A 52 -1.52 -15.40 3.73
CA ASP A 52 -0.68 -14.26 4.12
C ASP A 52 0.74 -14.72 4.49
N ILE A 53 0.87 -15.76 5.31
CA ILE A 53 2.18 -16.28 5.74
C ILE A 53 2.96 -16.84 4.56
N VAL A 54 2.35 -17.69 3.74
CA VAL A 54 3.04 -18.33 2.61
C VAL A 54 3.55 -17.26 1.63
N ILE A 55 2.68 -16.35 1.20
CA ILE A 55 3.05 -15.33 0.21
C ILE A 55 4.10 -14.37 0.81
N ALA A 56 3.92 -13.92 2.05
CA ALA A 56 4.87 -13.01 2.69
C ALA A 56 6.24 -13.66 2.90
N SER A 57 6.30 -14.96 3.26
CA SER A 57 7.56 -15.70 3.40
C SER A 57 8.34 -15.74 2.08
N PHE A 58 7.66 -16.11 1.00
CA PHE A 58 8.27 -16.10 -0.34
C PHE A 58 8.73 -14.71 -0.75
N ALA A 59 7.88 -13.70 -0.52
CA ALA A 59 8.23 -12.32 -0.88
C ALA A 59 9.44 -11.81 -0.09
N VAL A 60 9.52 -12.05 1.22
CA VAL A 60 10.68 -11.65 2.06
C VAL A 60 11.94 -12.35 1.59
N LEU A 61 11.89 -13.66 1.29
CA LEU A 61 13.05 -14.42 0.83
C LEU A 61 13.59 -13.86 -0.51
N ILE A 62 12.72 -13.65 -1.48
CA ILE A 62 13.11 -13.12 -2.82
C ILE A 62 13.60 -11.67 -2.72
N LEU A 63 12.99 -10.86 -1.87
CA LEU A 63 13.31 -9.44 -1.74
C LEU A 63 14.46 -9.17 -0.75
N CYS A 64 15.01 -10.20 -0.08
CA CYS A 64 16.11 -10.07 0.88
C CYS A 64 17.30 -9.24 0.34
N PRO A 65 17.82 -9.45 -0.88
CA PRO A 65 18.90 -8.61 -1.42
C PRO A 65 18.49 -7.13 -1.54
N PHE A 66 17.26 -6.86 -1.89
CA PHE A 66 16.76 -5.47 -2.01
C PHE A 66 16.67 -4.76 -0.66
N TYR A 67 16.34 -5.48 0.42
CA TYR A 67 16.39 -4.90 1.77
C TYR A 67 17.78 -4.40 2.12
N LEU A 68 18.84 -5.17 1.78
CA LEU A 68 20.22 -4.76 2.02
C LEU A 68 20.59 -3.54 1.17
N ILE A 69 20.32 -3.59 -0.14
CA ILE A 69 20.64 -2.49 -1.07
C ILE A 69 19.96 -1.19 -0.63
N ILE A 70 18.67 -1.24 -0.31
CA ILE A 70 17.90 -0.08 0.15
C ILE A 70 18.46 0.44 1.47
N SER A 71 18.78 -0.45 2.41
CA SER A 71 19.34 -0.07 3.71
C SER A 71 20.65 0.67 3.56
N VAL A 72 21.57 0.16 2.73
CA VAL A 72 22.84 0.81 2.43
C VAL A 72 22.63 2.17 1.77
N ALA A 73 21.71 2.27 0.80
CA ALA A 73 21.42 3.54 0.12
C ALA A 73 20.91 4.61 1.10
N ILE A 74 20.02 4.25 2.04
CA ILE A 74 19.51 5.16 3.07
C ILE A 74 20.65 5.61 4.00
N VAL A 75 21.51 4.68 4.44
CA VAL A 75 22.61 5.01 5.35
C VAL A 75 23.63 5.93 4.69
N ILE A 76 23.93 5.74 3.41
CA ILE A 76 24.85 6.60 2.65
C ILE A 76 24.27 8.02 2.51
N GLU A 77 22.96 8.16 2.27
CA GLU A 77 22.35 9.47 2.02
C GLU A 77 22.10 10.27 3.31
N ASP A 78 21.57 9.63 4.38
CA ASP A 78 21.06 10.34 5.57
C ASP A 78 21.38 9.61 6.90
N GLY A 79 22.28 8.61 6.89
CA GLY A 79 22.71 7.90 8.10
C GLY A 79 21.64 6.98 8.70
N PHE A 80 21.82 6.64 9.98
CA PHE A 80 20.86 5.83 10.75
C PHE A 80 19.74 6.69 11.37
N PRO A 81 18.55 6.10 11.65
CA PRO A 81 18.12 4.72 11.46
C PRO A 81 17.64 4.42 10.02
N VAL A 82 17.71 3.15 9.60
CA VAL A 82 17.20 2.68 8.31
C VAL A 82 15.67 2.64 8.26
N PHE A 83 15.05 2.29 9.39
CA PHE A 83 13.60 2.10 9.47
C PHE A 83 12.93 3.24 10.22
N TYR A 84 11.83 3.70 9.65
CA TYR A 84 10.84 4.55 10.31
C TYR A 84 9.76 3.71 10.98
N ARG A 85 9.34 4.12 12.17
CA ARG A 85 8.29 3.46 12.95
C ARG A 85 7.29 4.51 13.44
N ALA A 86 5.98 4.21 13.28
CA ALA A 86 4.92 5.10 13.73
C ALA A 86 3.72 4.32 14.27
N ASP A 87 3.10 4.83 15.31
CA ASP A 87 1.92 4.21 15.91
C ASP A 87 0.71 4.33 14.99
N ARG A 88 0.00 3.20 14.83
CA ARG A 88 -1.19 3.07 13.99
C ARG A 88 -2.26 2.25 14.69
N GLY A 89 -3.52 2.52 14.34
CA GLY A 89 -4.62 1.67 14.75
C GLY A 89 -4.57 0.31 14.06
N GLY A 90 -4.72 -0.75 14.82
CA GLY A 90 -4.61 -2.13 14.36
C GLY A 90 -5.77 -3.02 14.77
N TYR A 91 -5.62 -4.31 14.55
CA TYR A 91 -6.65 -5.33 14.78
C TYR A 91 -7.17 -5.32 16.21
N LYS A 92 -8.51 -5.39 16.37
CA LYS A 92 -9.21 -5.38 17.67
C LYS A 92 -8.88 -4.16 18.54
N ASN A 93 -8.75 -2.99 17.92
CA ASN A 93 -8.42 -1.72 18.60
C ASN A 93 -7.06 -1.72 19.33
N LYS A 94 -6.15 -2.65 18.99
CA LYS A 94 -4.78 -2.62 19.52
C LYS A 94 -3.93 -1.76 18.62
N SER A 95 -3.24 -0.78 19.17
CA SER A 95 -2.21 -0.03 18.44
C SER A 95 -1.00 -0.91 18.14
N PHE A 96 -0.31 -0.64 17.03
CA PHE A 96 0.97 -1.27 16.69
C PHE A 96 1.86 -0.26 15.96
N LYS A 97 3.16 -0.52 15.92
CA LYS A 97 4.12 0.33 15.22
C LYS A 97 4.34 -0.16 13.81
N ILE A 98 3.77 0.55 12.82
CA ILE A 98 4.04 0.25 11.42
C ILE A 98 5.53 0.49 11.11
N ILE A 99 6.15 -0.40 10.34
CA ILE A 99 7.55 -0.31 9.96
C ILE A 99 7.66 0.00 8.47
N LYS A 100 8.49 0.98 8.12
CA LYS A 100 8.81 1.35 6.73
C LYS A 100 10.29 1.63 6.59
N PHE A 101 10.83 1.56 5.37
CA PHE A 101 12.10 2.20 5.10
C PHE A 101 11.96 3.71 5.27
N ARG A 102 12.96 4.33 5.89
CA ARG A 102 12.98 5.79 6.08
C ARG A 102 13.13 6.47 4.72
N SER A 103 12.16 7.29 4.36
CA SER A 103 12.09 8.02 3.11
C SER A 103 12.10 9.54 3.29
N MET A 104 12.19 10.00 4.53
CA MET A 104 12.29 11.40 4.91
C MET A 104 13.51 11.62 5.80
N VAL A 105 13.97 12.86 5.88
CA VAL A 105 15.06 13.27 6.76
C VAL A 105 14.76 12.88 8.21
N LYS A 106 15.83 12.76 9.00
CA LYS A 106 15.69 12.46 10.42
C LYS A 106 14.82 13.51 11.11
N ASP A 107 13.96 13.06 12.03
CA ASP A 107 13.04 13.91 12.78
C ASP A 107 12.02 14.70 11.92
N ALA A 108 11.71 14.22 10.72
CA ALA A 108 10.73 14.84 9.82
C ALA A 108 9.35 15.08 10.49
N ASP A 109 8.96 14.24 11.45
CA ASP A 109 7.70 14.38 12.19
C ASP A 109 7.67 15.65 13.08
N LYS A 110 8.82 16.20 13.43
CA LYS A 110 8.92 17.46 14.21
C LYS A 110 8.80 18.71 13.32
N ILE A 111 9.00 18.54 12.01
CA ILE A 111 9.06 19.65 11.06
C ILE A 111 7.70 19.89 10.39
N GLY A 112 6.84 18.86 10.30
CA GLY A 112 5.57 18.99 9.59
C GLY A 112 4.51 17.97 9.99
N GLY A 113 3.34 18.05 9.35
CA GLY A 113 2.17 17.22 9.63
C GLY A 113 2.30 15.73 9.27
N GLY A 114 1.26 14.97 9.59
CA GLY A 114 1.21 13.52 9.35
C GLY A 114 0.93 13.12 7.90
N THR A 115 0.37 14.03 7.10
CA THR A 115 0.09 13.82 5.66
C THR A 115 1.25 14.38 4.83
N THR A 116 1.72 13.60 3.87
CA THR A 116 2.76 14.04 2.95
C THR A 116 2.16 14.91 1.86
N ALA A 117 2.64 16.14 1.74
CA ALA A 117 2.26 17.06 0.68
C ALA A 117 2.95 16.73 -0.66
N LEU A 118 2.44 17.34 -1.75
CA LEU A 118 3.12 17.34 -3.03
C LEU A 118 4.41 18.17 -2.89
N HIS A 119 5.54 17.68 -3.41
CA HIS A 119 6.86 18.33 -3.27
C HIS A 119 7.34 18.55 -1.82
N ASP A 120 6.99 17.65 -0.90
CA ASP A 120 7.40 17.71 0.50
C ASP A 120 8.94 17.71 0.64
N MET A 121 9.49 18.82 1.13
CA MET A 121 10.94 19.04 1.26
C MET A 121 11.63 18.09 2.26
N ARG A 122 10.86 17.38 3.09
CA ARG A 122 11.37 16.38 4.03
C ARG A 122 11.81 15.08 3.33
N ILE A 123 11.38 14.86 2.07
CA ILE A 123 11.66 13.62 1.34
C ILE A 123 13.09 13.64 0.82
N THR A 124 13.89 12.59 1.16
CA THR A 124 15.25 12.42 0.63
C THR A 124 15.24 11.98 -0.84
N LYS A 125 16.36 12.03 -1.54
CA LYS A 125 16.46 11.61 -2.96
C LYS A 125 16.15 10.11 -3.10
N VAL A 126 16.76 9.27 -2.25
CA VAL A 126 16.46 7.83 -2.16
C VAL A 126 15.00 7.64 -1.76
N GLY A 127 14.53 8.38 -0.75
CA GLY A 127 13.16 8.37 -0.27
C GLY A 127 12.13 8.65 -1.37
N ASN A 128 12.41 9.58 -2.27
CA ASN A 128 11.53 9.88 -3.40
C ASN A 128 11.37 8.67 -4.34
N ILE A 129 12.46 7.96 -4.64
CA ILE A 129 12.40 6.73 -5.44
C ILE A 129 11.58 5.66 -4.70
N LEU A 130 11.87 5.43 -3.42
CA LEU A 130 11.17 4.43 -2.60
C LEU A 130 9.66 4.69 -2.55
N ARG A 131 9.23 5.94 -2.35
CA ARG A 131 7.81 6.31 -2.28
C ARG A 131 7.10 6.19 -3.62
N LYS A 132 7.73 6.61 -4.72
CA LYS A 132 7.15 6.49 -6.07
C LYS A 132 7.04 5.03 -6.54
N THR A 133 7.95 4.17 -6.10
CA THR A 133 7.92 2.72 -6.38
C THR A 133 7.22 1.90 -5.31
N LYS A 134 6.81 2.51 -4.18
CA LYS A 134 6.22 1.82 -3.00
C LYS A 134 7.15 0.83 -2.31
N LEU A 135 8.45 0.88 -2.60
CA LEU A 135 9.44 0.02 -1.95
C LEU A 135 9.68 0.39 -0.48
N ASP A 136 9.33 1.61 -0.07
CA ASP A 136 9.38 2.03 1.34
C ASP A 136 8.51 1.15 2.26
N GLU A 137 7.51 0.48 1.73
CA GLU A 137 6.55 -0.33 2.47
C GLU A 137 6.92 -1.83 2.56
N LEU A 138 8.00 -2.27 1.89
CA LEU A 138 8.45 -3.66 1.93
C LEU A 138 8.63 -4.24 3.35
N PRO A 139 9.15 -3.48 4.36
CA PRO A 139 9.30 -3.99 5.72
C PRO A 139 7.98 -4.45 6.38
N GLN A 140 6.83 -4.01 5.89
CA GLN A 140 5.53 -4.46 6.38
C GLN A 140 5.28 -5.96 6.08
N LEU A 141 5.96 -6.56 5.10
CA LEU A 141 5.90 -8.00 4.87
C LEU A 141 6.35 -8.80 6.11
N ILE A 142 7.34 -8.28 6.86
CA ILE A 142 7.77 -8.88 8.13
C ILE A 142 6.64 -8.77 9.16
N GLN A 143 5.92 -7.64 9.21
CA GLN A 143 4.77 -7.47 10.11
C GLN A 143 3.60 -8.40 9.75
N VAL A 144 3.46 -8.74 8.45
CA VAL A 144 2.53 -9.79 8.04
C VAL A 144 2.95 -11.13 8.65
N LEU A 145 4.23 -11.50 8.61
CA LEU A 145 4.72 -12.74 9.23
C LEU A 145 4.52 -12.78 10.75
N LEU A 146 4.73 -11.63 11.41
CA LEU A 146 4.53 -11.49 12.85
C LEU A 146 3.03 -11.50 13.26
N GLY A 147 2.10 -11.35 12.32
CA GLY A 147 0.66 -11.37 12.57
C GLY A 147 0.04 -10.04 12.95
N GLU A 148 0.82 -8.97 12.93
CA GLU A 148 0.33 -7.60 13.16
C GLU A 148 -0.48 -7.09 11.95
N MET A 149 -0.08 -7.51 10.74
CA MET A 149 -0.68 -7.13 9.47
C MET A 149 -1.12 -8.33 8.63
N SER A 150 -1.81 -8.04 7.55
CA SER A 150 -2.18 -8.92 6.44
C SER A 150 -1.65 -8.31 5.14
N LEU A 151 -1.52 -9.10 4.08
CA LEU A 151 -1.21 -8.57 2.75
C LEU A 151 -2.32 -7.64 2.26
N ILE A 152 -3.56 -8.11 2.36
CA ILE A 152 -4.75 -7.36 1.94
C ILE A 152 -5.61 -7.10 3.18
N GLY A 153 -5.95 -5.84 3.41
CA GLY A 153 -6.74 -5.41 4.56
C GLY A 153 -6.85 -3.90 4.64
N PRO A 154 -7.73 -3.35 5.48
CA PRO A 154 -7.84 -1.91 5.66
C PRO A 154 -6.49 -1.32 6.01
N ARG A 155 -6.03 -0.35 5.20
CA ARG A 155 -4.74 0.29 5.46
C ARG A 155 -4.76 0.98 6.82
N PRO A 156 -3.75 0.72 7.69
CA PRO A 156 -3.73 1.28 9.05
C PRO A 156 -3.63 2.80 9.03
N GLU A 157 -4.42 3.45 9.88
CA GLU A 157 -4.54 4.90 9.99
C GLU A 157 -3.92 5.43 11.28
N LEU A 158 -3.69 6.74 11.35
CA LEU A 158 -3.21 7.44 12.55
C LEU A 158 -4.15 7.20 13.73
N LEU A 159 -3.60 7.07 14.94
CA LEU A 159 -4.39 6.85 16.17
C LEU A 159 -5.43 7.94 16.36
N LYS A 160 -5.08 9.22 16.12
CA LYS A 160 -6.00 10.35 16.23
C LYS A 160 -7.31 10.17 15.44
N TYR A 161 -7.30 9.39 14.35
CA TYR A 161 -8.50 9.10 13.57
C TYR A 161 -9.17 7.80 13.98
N THR A 162 -8.39 6.76 14.32
CA THR A 162 -8.96 5.45 14.66
C THR A 162 -9.63 5.44 16.03
N GLU A 163 -9.18 6.27 16.95
CA GLU A 163 -9.81 6.47 18.27
C GLU A 163 -11.20 7.10 18.15
N GLN A 164 -11.46 7.82 17.08
CA GLN A 164 -12.75 8.45 16.78
C GLN A 164 -13.70 7.55 15.98
N TYR A 165 -13.32 6.28 15.70
CA TYR A 165 -14.19 5.39 14.94
C TYR A 165 -15.46 5.04 15.72
N GLU A 166 -16.61 5.39 15.15
CA GLU A 166 -17.92 5.09 15.69
C GLU A 166 -18.80 4.36 14.67
N GLY A 167 -19.88 3.75 15.14
CA GLY A 167 -20.87 3.06 14.31
C GLY A 167 -20.18 2.04 13.38
N LYS A 168 -20.48 2.13 12.08
CA LYS A 168 -19.93 1.22 11.04
C LYS A 168 -18.41 1.24 10.91
N TYR A 169 -17.75 2.34 11.29
CA TYR A 169 -16.29 2.44 11.19
C TYR A 169 -15.57 1.55 12.19
N LYS A 170 -16.19 1.13 13.30
CA LYS A 170 -15.64 0.12 14.21
C LYS A 170 -15.42 -1.23 13.52
N ASP A 171 -16.12 -1.51 12.42
CA ASP A 171 -15.95 -2.76 11.66
C ASP A 171 -14.59 -2.84 10.97
N ILE A 172 -13.96 -1.70 10.69
CA ILE A 172 -12.61 -1.63 10.14
C ILE A 172 -11.62 -2.38 11.04
N MET A 173 -11.78 -2.25 12.36
CA MET A 173 -10.89 -2.85 13.35
C MET A 173 -11.16 -4.36 13.61
N LYS A 174 -12.21 -4.92 13.01
CA LYS A 174 -12.53 -6.37 13.11
C LYS A 174 -11.74 -7.24 12.13
N VAL A 175 -10.99 -6.63 11.22
CA VAL A 175 -10.04 -7.30 10.31
C VAL A 175 -8.62 -6.82 10.58
N ARG A 176 -7.60 -7.66 10.25
CA ARG A 176 -6.21 -7.20 10.36
C ARG A 176 -5.94 -6.08 9.37
N PRO A 177 -5.19 -5.03 9.78
CA PRO A 177 -4.75 -4.01 8.86
C PRO A 177 -3.90 -4.62 7.74
N GLY A 178 -4.03 -4.11 6.53
CA GLY A 178 -3.32 -4.62 5.36
C GLY A 178 -2.28 -3.66 4.80
N ILE A 179 -1.38 -4.20 3.98
CA ILE A 179 -0.45 -3.40 3.19
C ILE A 179 -1.24 -2.61 2.14
N THR A 180 -2.28 -3.22 1.58
CA THR A 180 -3.15 -2.59 0.57
C THR A 180 -4.62 -2.95 0.76
N ASP A 181 -5.50 -2.09 0.22
CA ASP A 181 -6.94 -2.22 0.22
C ASP A 181 -7.57 -1.41 -0.94
N PHE A 182 -8.90 -1.35 -1.04
CA PHE A 182 -9.59 -0.50 -2.01
C PHE A 182 -9.18 0.97 -1.91
N SER A 183 -8.95 1.47 -0.68
CA SER A 183 -8.58 2.87 -0.47
C SER A 183 -7.16 3.16 -0.96
N SER A 184 -6.23 2.23 -0.77
CA SER A 184 -4.85 2.34 -1.23
C SER A 184 -4.75 2.39 -2.76
N VAL A 185 -5.57 1.59 -3.45
CA VAL A 185 -5.63 1.59 -4.92
C VAL A 185 -6.23 2.90 -5.44
N ARG A 186 -7.35 3.36 -4.84
CA ARG A 186 -8.03 4.59 -5.27
C ARG A 186 -7.17 5.84 -5.05
N PHE A 187 -6.47 5.90 -3.92
CA PHE A 187 -5.66 7.06 -3.52
C PHE A 187 -4.16 6.81 -3.67
N ILE A 188 -3.75 6.11 -4.74
CA ILE A 188 -2.33 5.81 -4.97
C ILE A 188 -1.49 7.08 -5.20
N ASN A 189 -2.11 8.15 -5.71
CA ASN A 189 -1.54 9.48 -5.89
C ASN A 189 -2.14 10.46 -4.87
N LEU A 190 -2.15 10.08 -3.58
CA LEU A 190 -2.70 10.91 -2.52
C LEU A 190 -2.02 12.28 -2.44
N ASP A 191 -0.71 12.32 -2.61
CA ASP A 191 0.12 13.51 -2.66
C ASP A 191 -0.39 14.55 -3.68
N GLU A 192 -0.82 14.12 -4.85
CA GLU A 192 -1.41 15.00 -5.89
C GLU A 192 -2.80 15.54 -5.49
N ILE A 193 -3.56 14.75 -4.71
CA ILE A 193 -4.94 15.10 -4.29
C ILE A 193 -4.94 16.13 -3.15
N VAL A 194 -4.03 15.96 -2.18
CA VAL A 194 -3.95 16.88 -1.03
C VAL A 194 -3.20 18.16 -1.35
N GLY A 195 -2.40 18.19 -2.43
CA GLY A 195 -1.66 19.38 -2.88
C GLY A 195 -0.43 19.70 -2.03
N GLU A 196 0.01 20.95 -2.11
CA GLU A 196 1.25 21.44 -1.47
C GLU A 196 0.98 22.04 -0.09
N GLU A 197 -0.14 22.73 0.08
CA GLU A 197 -0.50 23.46 1.29
C GLU A 197 -1.60 22.75 2.09
N ASN A 198 -1.54 22.82 3.43
CA ASN A 198 -2.57 22.32 4.32
C ASN A 198 -2.97 20.85 4.06
N ALA A 199 -1.98 19.99 3.74
CA ALA A 199 -2.22 18.62 3.34
C ALA A 199 -3.04 17.81 4.35
N ASP A 200 -2.88 18.06 5.67
CA ASP A 200 -3.65 17.39 6.72
C ASP A 200 -5.13 17.83 6.69
N GLU A 201 -5.40 19.13 6.51
CA GLU A 201 -6.78 19.65 6.40
C GLU A 201 -7.48 19.13 5.15
N MET A 202 -6.78 19.16 4.01
CA MET A 202 -7.30 18.62 2.75
C MET A 202 -7.58 17.12 2.85
N TYR A 203 -6.70 16.39 3.54
CA TYR A 203 -6.91 14.96 3.81
C TYR A 203 -8.17 14.73 4.66
N GLU A 204 -8.33 15.42 5.77
CA GLU A 204 -9.46 15.28 6.68
C GLU A 204 -10.78 15.62 5.98
N LYS A 205 -10.82 16.71 5.23
CA LYS A 205 -12.02 17.24 4.56
C LYS A 205 -12.47 16.37 3.38
N TYR A 206 -11.55 15.94 2.51
CA TYR A 206 -11.91 15.34 1.22
C TYR A 206 -11.59 13.85 1.09
N VAL A 207 -10.68 13.32 1.88
CA VAL A 207 -10.12 11.98 1.68
C VAL A 207 -10.52 11.00 2.77
N LEU A 208 -10.43 11.40 4.04
CA LEU A 208 -10.55 10.52 5.20
C LEU A 208 -11.88 9.74 5.21
N LYS A 209 -13.01 10.44 5.02
CA LYS A 209 -14.33 9.81 4.97
C LYS A 209 -14.43 8.75 3.86
N VAL A 210 -14.00 9.10 2.66
CA VAL A 210 -14.04 8.18 1.50
C VAL A 210 -13.16 6.96 1.73
N LYS A 211 -11.97 7.14 2.31
CA LYS A 211 -11.09 6.03 2.69
C LYS A 211 -11.76 5.12 3.72
N ASN A 212 -12.37 5.70 4.75
CA ASN A 212 -13.04 4.92 5.79
C ASN A 212 -14.23 4.13 5.24
N ASP A 213 -15.02 4.70 4.33
CA ASP A 213 -16.11 3.97 3.67
C ASP A 213 -15.59 2.81 2.81
N LEU A 214 -14.47 2.97 2.11
CA LEU A 214 -13.82 1.90 1.35
C LEU A 214 -13.24 0.81 2.26
N ARG A 215 -12.71 1.17 3.42
CA ARG A 215 -12.20 0.22 4.43
C ARG A 215 -13.34 -0.59 5.06
N VAL A 216 -14.47 0.06 5.37
CA VAL A 216 -15.69 -0.64 5.81
C VAL A 216 -16.17 -1.59 4.72
N LYS A 217 -16.23 -1.12 3.46
CA LYS A 217 -16.59 -1.97 2.31
C LYS A 217 -15.72 -3.23 2.28
N TYR A 218 -14.41 -3.07 2.42
CA TYR A 218 -13.51 -4.23 2.47
C TYR A 218 -13.83 -5.15 3.65
N ALA A 219 -13.98 -4.63 4.87
CA ALA A 219 -14.27 -5.42 6.06
C ALA A 219 -15.53 -6.30 5.89
N HIS A 220 -16.54 -5.80 5.16
CA HIS A 220 -17.77 -6.53 4.88
C HIS A 220 -17.66 -7.49 3.68
N MET A 221 -16.63 -7.36 2.83
CA MET A 221 -16.45 -8.13 1.61
C MET A 221 -15.26 -9.08 1.64
N VAL A 222 -14.62 -9.27 2.80
CA VAL A 222 -13.43 -10.13 2.91
C VAL A 222 -13.73 -11.52 2.37
N SER A 223 -13.01 -11.90 1.32
CA SER A 223 -13.07 -13.20 0.68
C SER A 223 -11.81 -13.43 -0.15
N PHE A 224 -11.52 -14.67 -0.52
CA PHE A 224 -10.40 -14.99 -1.41
C PHE A 224 -10.45 -14.19 -2.71
N HIS A 225 -11.62 -14.10 -3.34
CA HIS A 225 -11.79 -13.34 -4.58
C HIS A 225 -11.53 -11.85 -4.40
N THR A 226 -12.03 -11.25 -3.30
CA THR A 226 -11.77 -9.84 -2.99
C THR A 226 -10.28 -9.57 -2.81
N ASP A 227 -9.58 -10.45 -2.09
CA ASP A 227 -8.15 -10.30 -1.84
C ASP A 227 -7.35 -10.42 -3.14
N ILE A 228 -7.63 -11.40 -3.97
CA ILE A 228 -6.99 -11.56 -5.28
C ILE A 228 -7.27 -10.34 -6.19
N TYR A 229 -8.51 -9.87 -6.23
CA TYR A 229 -8.87 -8.69 -7.02
C TYR A 229 -8.05 -7.45 -6.59
N ILE A 230 -7.99 -7.16 -5.27
CA ILE A 230 -7.26 -6.02 -4.74
C ILE A 230 -5.75 -6.18 -5.01
N LEU A 231 -5.21 -7.40 -4.85
CA LEU A 231 -3.81 -7.68 -5.13
C LEU A 231 -3.43 -7.28 -6.56
N PHE A 232 -4.17 -7.77 -7.56
CA PHE A 232 -3.87 -7.46 -8.96
C PHE A 232 -4.10 -5.98 -9.29
N LYS A 233 -5.15 -5.36 -8.76
CA LYS A 233 -5.36 -3.91 -8.92
C LYS A 233 -4.21 -3.10 -8.32
N THR A 234 -3.70 -3.51 -7.17
CA THR A 234 -2.55 -2.86 -6.51
C THR A 234 -1.29 -3.01 -7.36
N LEU A 235 -0.96 -4.23 -7.79
CA LEU A 235 0.21 -4.47 -8.63
C LEU A 235 0.17 -3.62 -9.90
N GLY A 236 -0.98 -3.60 -10.60
CA GLY A 236 -1.17 -2.77 -11.79
C GLY A 236 -1.02 -1.27 -11.50
N ALA A 237 -1.59 -0.77 -10.42
CA ALA A 237 -1.51 0.63 -10.02
C ALA A 237 -0.09 1.05 -9.62
N VAL A 238 0.62 0.21 -8.85
CA VAL A 238 2.02 0.45 -8.45
C VAL A 238 2.93 0.43 -9.68
N PHE A 239 2.75 -0.55 -10.57
CA PHE A 239 3.53 -0.65 -11.80
C PHE A 239 3.33 0.58 -12.69
N LYS A 240 2.08 1.01 -12.90
CA LYS A 240 1.76 2.23 -13.66
C LYS A 240 2.40 3.47 -13.04
N LYS A 241 2.35 3.61 -11.70
CA LYS A 241 2.96 4.76 -10.99
C LYS A 241 4.48 4.74 -11.13
N ALA A 242 5.12 3.59 -10.92
CA ALA A 242 6.57 3.43 -11.03
C ALA A 242 7.05 3.69 -12.48
N PHE A 243 6.39 3.09 -13.47
CA PHE A 243 6.73 3.29 -14.87
C PHE A 243 6.58 4.75 -15.30
N GLY A 244 5.47 5.40 -14.93
CA GLY A 244 5.24 6.81 -15.20
C GLY A 244 6.31 7.73 -14.57
N PHE A 245 6.82 7.37 -13.39
CA PHE A 245 7.91 8.10 -12.74
C PHE A 245 9.22 8.02 -13.55
N PHE A 246 9.61 6.83 -14.00
CA PHE A 246 10.85 6.63 -14.75
C PHE A 246 10.80 7.28 -16.14
N VAL A 247 9.68 7.13 -16.86
CA VAL A 247 9.52 7.77 -18.18
C VAL A 247 9.58 9.30 -18.10
N LYS A 248 8.93 9.90 -17.09
CA LYS A 248 8.93 11.37 -16.91
C LYS A 248 10.31 11.92 -16.53
N LYS A 249 11.20 11.07 -15.96
CA LYS A 249 12.58 11.44 -15.61
C LYS A 249 13.52 11.46 -16.82
N GLU A 250 13.27 10.65 -17.85
CA GLU A 250 14.07 10.62 -19.09
C GLU A 250 13.84 11.85 -19.98
N HIS A 251 12.73 12.56 -19.80
CA HIS A 251 12.37 13.77 -20.59
C HIS A 251 12.68 15.09 -19.88
N ARG A 252 13.42 15.07 -18.76
CA ARG A 252 13.95 16.25 -18.07
C ARG A 252 15.46 16.25 -18.05
#